data_f9ad12e587f416db18902f839f511c9f
#
_entry.id   f9ad12e587f416db18902f839f511c9f
#
_cell.length_a   1.000
_cell.length_b   1.000
_cell.length_c   1.000
_cell.angle_alpha   90.00
_cell.angle_beta   90.00
_cell.angle_gamma   90.00
#
_symmetry.space_group_name_H-M   'P 1'
#
loop_
_entity.id
_entity.type
_entity.pdbx_description
1 polymer ?
#
loop_
_entity_poly.entity_id
_entity_poly.type
_entity_poly.pdbx_seq_one_letter_code
_entity_poly.pdbx_strand_id
1 'polypeptide(L)'
;SADAILQNFNLIHDENPKDVLVFGADHVYRMDPMQMFQQHRETNAGITIAAIRVPRSEASEFGCIELAEDGITIKAFHEKPANPPAMPGHPDLTLISMGNYIFKRDVMEEALILDSENLESRHDIGGNIIPMLTAQGQAKVYDFANNVVPGETPRDKGYWRDVGSIDAYYDAHMDLVSVHPIFNLYNREWPVLTNLPPLPPAKFSENGTAVDSIVGAGSIIAGSRVERSVVSFDVQVQPSALIQGTVIMPGVRIGSNVIIRNAIVDKNV
;
A
#
# COMPACT_ATOMS: atom_id res chain seq x y z
N SER A 1 0.87 -0.26 -16.67
CA SER A 1 1.91 -0.54 -15.65
C SER A 1 3.09 -1.32 -16.25
N ALA A 2 2.86 -2.31 -17.11
CA ALA A 2 3.93 -3.08 -17.77
C ALA A 2 4.80 -2.20 -18.68
N ASP A 3 4.20 -1.32 -19.47
CA ASP A 3 4.92 -0.38 -20.33
C ASP A 3 5.89 0.51 -19.56
N ALA A 4 5.51 0.98 -18.38
CA ALA A 4 6.39 1.81 -17.55
C ALA A 4 7.69 1.08 -17.14
N ILE A 5 7.62 -0.24 -16.89
CA ILE A 5 8.81 -1.06 -16.60
C ILE A 5 9.63 -1.25 -17.87
N LEU A 6 8.98 -1.58 -18.98
CA LEU A 6 9.67 -1.79 -20.28
C LEU A 6 10.44 -0.55 -20.71
N GLN A 7 9.85 0.64 -20.61
CA GLN A 7 10.50 1.91 -20.99
C GLN A 7 11.74 2.22 -20.13
N ASN A 8 11.87 1.64 -18.95
CA ASN A 8 13.01 1.80 -18.05
C ASN A 8 13.83 0.52 -17.89
N PHE A 9 13.64 -0.46 -18.76
CA PHE A 9 14.29 -1.77 -18.61
C PHE A 9 15.82 -1.71 -18.69
N ASN A 10 16.37 -0.70 -19.37
CA ASN A 10 17.81 -0.44 -19.40
C ASN A 10 18.42 -0.29 -17.98
N LEU A 11 17.69 0.31 -17.03
CA LEU A 11 18.16 0.44 -15.65
C LEU A 11 18.24 -0.91 -14.95
N ILE A 12 17.30 -1.82 -15.24
CA ILE A 12 17.33 -3.19 -14.72
C ILE A 12 18.47 -3.98 -15.38
N HIS A 13 18.71 -3.78 -16.67
CA HIS A 13 19.82 -4.40 -17.39
C HIS A 13 21.19 -4.00 -16.83
N ASP A 14 21.38 -2.73 -16.53
CA ASP A 14 22.65 -2.20 -16.01
C ASP A 14 23.03 -2.86 -14.67
N GLU A 15 22.03 -3.11 -13.81
CA GLU A 15 22.21 -3.79 -12.50
C GLU A 15 22.26 -5.32 -12.64
N ASN A 16 21.76 -5.88 -13.73
CA ASN A 16 21.72 -7.32 -14.04
C ASN A 16 21.26 -8.21 -12.86
N PRO A 17 20.15 -7.90 -12.19
CA PRO A 17 19.65 -8.69 -11.07
C PRO A 17 19.13 -10.05 -11.54
N LYS A 18 19.07 -11.03 -10.63
CA LYS A 18 18.41 -12.33 -10.90
C LYS A 18 16.89 -12.25 -10.75
N ASP A 19 16.45 -11.46 -9.80
CA ASP A 19 15.03 -11.27 -9.48
C ASP A 19 14.73 -9.78 -9.33
N VAL A 20 13.51 -9.39 -9.67
CA VAL A 20 13.03 -8.00 -9.62
C VAL A 20 11.77 -7.95 -8.75
N LEU A 21 11.79 -7.09 -7.74
CA LEU A 21 10.64 -6.82 -6.89
C LEU A 21 9.90 -5.59 -7.44
N VAL A 22 8.61 -5.75 -7.72
CA VAL A 22 7.72 -4.69 -8.19
C VAL A 22 6.62 -4.49 -7.16
N PHE A 23 6.63 -3.35 -6.49
CA PHE A 23 5.68 -3.05 -5.42
C PHE A 23 4.86 -1.80 -5.76
N GLY A 24 3.56 -1.85 -5.51
CA GLY A 24 2.67 -0.69 -5.60
C GLY A 24 3.05 0.38 -4.55
N ALA A 25 2.86 1.65 -4.89
CA ALA A 25 3.22 2.78 -4.03
C ALA A 25 2.04 3.36 -3.23
N ASP A 26 0.82 2.89 -3.49
CA ASP A 26 -0.44 3.38 -2.93
C ASP A 26 -1.11 2.39 -1.97
N HIS A 27 -0.31 1.58 -1.31
CA HIS A 27 -0.80 0.61 -0.33
C HIS A 27 -0.16 0.84 1.05
N VAL A 28 -0.97 0.75 2.10
CA VAL A 28 -0.52 0.83 3.50
C VAL A 28 -0.50 -0.57 4.09
N TYR A 29 0.68 -1.07 4.41
CA TYR A 29 0.89 -2.38 5.04
C TYR A 29 2.27 -2.44 5.69
N ARG A 30 2.53 -3.51 6.45
CA ARG A 30 3.86 -3.82 6.97
C ARG A 30 4.19 -5.26 6.59
N MET A 31 5.35 -5.45 5.98
CA MET A 31 5.76 -6.73 5.42
C MET A 31 7.27 -6.92 5.57
N ASP A 32 7.70 -8.15 5.83
CA ASP A 32 9.06 -8.58 5.54
C ASP A 32 9.08 -9.20 4.14
N PRO A 33 9.62 -8.49 3.13
CA PRO A 33 9.64 -8.97 1.75
C PRO A 33 10.56 -10.19 1.56
N MET A 34 11.49 -10.42 2.51
CA MET A 34 12.42 -11.55 2.41
C MET A 34 11.71 -12.90 2.55
N GLN A 35 10.60 -12.97 3.30
CA GLN A 35 9.81 -14.20 3.43
C GLN A 35 9.15 -14.56 2.10
N MET A 36 8.59 -13.58 1.39
CA MET A 36 8.06 -13.78 0.03
C MET A 36 9.16 -14.15 -0.96
N PHE A 37 10.32 -13.50 -0.86
CA PHE A 37 11.48 -13.77 -1.70
C PHE A 37 12.01 -15.20 -1.49
N GLN A 38 12.07 -15.67 -0.26
CA GLN A 38 12.46 -17.03 0.04
C GLN A 38 11.52 -18.04 -0.62
N GLN A 39 10.21 -17.89 -0.47
CA GLN A 39 9.23 -18.75 -1.13
C GLN A 39 9.36 -18.69 -2.66
N HIS A 40 9.58 -17.51 -3.25
CA HIS A 40 9.81 -17.34 -4.68
C HIS A 40 10.98 -18.22 -5.17
N ARG A 41 12.08 -18.23 -4.43
CA ARG A 41 13.25 -19.04 -4.73
C ARG A 41 13.02 -20.54 -4.54
N GLU A 42 12.38 -20.95 -3.44
CA GLU A 42 12.09 -22.34 -3.12
C GLU A 42 11.13 -22.97 -4.14
N THR A 43 10.13 -22.22 -4.60
CA THR A 43 9.17 -22.68 -5.60
C THR A 43 9.66 -22.56 -7.03
N ASN A 44 10.82 -21.92 -7.25
CA ASN A 44 11.38 -21.63 -8.57
C ASN A 44 10.39 -20.94 -9.51
N ALA A 45 9.52 -20.07 -8.96
CA ALA A 45 8.47 -19.38 -9.70
C ALA A 45 9.04 -18.42 -10.76
N GLY A 46 8.34 -18.25 -11.87
CA GLY A 46 8.62 -17.17 -12.83
C GLY A 46 8.14 -15.82 -12.27
N ILE A 47 6.94 -15.84 -11.65
CA ILE A 47 6.40 -14.74 -10.87
C ILE A 47 5.79 -15.26 -9.57
N THR A 48 6.01 -14.53 -8.47
CA THR A 48 5.26 -14.72 -7.21
C THR A 48 4.43 -13.47 -6.94
N ILE A 49 3.16 -13.65 -6.60
CA ILE A 49 2.20 -12.58 -6.36
C ILE A 49 1.81 -12.61 -4.88
N ALA A 50 2.06 -11.52 -4.14
CA ALA A 50 1.51 -11.40 -2.80
C ALA A 50 -0.01 -11.22 -2.86
N ALA A 51 -0.71 -11.97 -2.03
CA ALA A 51 -2.17 -11.96 -1.99
C ALA A 51 -2.70 -11.90 -0.56
N ILE A 52 -3.83 -11.25 -0.40
CA ILE A 52 -4.56 -11.16 0.86
C ILE A 52 -5.95 -11.77 0.72
N ARG A 53 -6.44 -12.34 1.82
CA ARG A 53 -7.79 -12.92 1.91
C ARG A 53 -8.80 -11.83 2.23
N VAL A 54 -9.82 -11.70 1.43
CA VAL A 54 -10.92 -10.73 1.64
C VAL A 54 -12.28 -11.39 1.44
N PRO A 55 -13.38 -10.81 1.98
CA PRO A 55 -14.72 -11.22 1.62
C PRO A 55 -14.95 -11.10 0.11
N ARG A 56 -15.57 -12.10 -0.51
CA ARG A 56 -15.87 -12.07 -1.96
C ARG A 56 -16.69 -10.87 -2.38
N SER A 57 -17.58 -10.39 -1.50
CA SER A 57 -18.41 -9.20 -1.74
C SER A 57 -17.61 -7.90 -1.92
N GLU A 58 -16.34 -7.87 -1.46
CA GLU A 58 -15.49 -6.69 -1.48
C GLU A 58 -14.37 -6.77 -2.54
N ALA A 59 -14.33 -7.88 -3.31
CA ALA A 59 -13.19 -8.20 -4.15
C ALA A 59 -13.30 -7.74 -5.62
N SER A 60 -14.46 -7.22 -6.06
CA SER A 60 -14.73 -6.90 -7.48
C SER A 60 -13.83 -5.82 -8.08
N GLU A 61 -13.19 -4.99 -7.25
CA GLU A 61 -12.30 -3.92 -7.71
C GLU A 61 -10.82 -4.37 -7.81
N PHE A 62 -10.53 -5.62 -7.49
CA PHE A 62 -9.16 -6.15 -7.41
C PHE A 62 -8.93 -7.31 -8.38
N GLY A 63 -7.67 -7.59 -8.67
CA GLY A 63 -7.25 -8.82 -9.32
C GLY A 63 -7.44 -10.02 -8.40
N CYS A 64 -8.32 -10.96 -8.78
CA CYS A 64 -8.67 -12.13 -7.98
C CYS A 64 -7.92 -13.38 -8.44
N ILE A 65 -7.48 -14.19 -7.48
CA ILE A 65 -6.63 -15.36 -7.71
C ILE A 65 -7.43 -16.64 -7.48
N GLU A 66 -7.46 -17.52 -8.49
CA GLU A 66 -7.93 -18.90 -8.37
C GLU A 66 -6.72 -19.82 -8.21
N LEU A 67 -6.72 -20.62 -7.14
CA LEU A 67 -5.62 -21.54 -6.83
C LEU A 67 -5.83 -22.92 -7.47
N ALA A 68 -4.73 -23.57 -7.79
CA ALA A 68 -4.68 -25.00 -8.04
C ALA A 68 -4.78 -25.79 -6.73
N GLU A 69 -4.86 -27.14 -6.82
CA GLU A 69 -5.01 -28.03 -5.67
C GLU A 69 -3.82 -27.97 -4.69
N ASP A 70 -2.63 -27.58 -5.16
CA ASP A 70 -1.42 -27.45 -4.33
C ASP A 70 -1.45 -26.23 -3.39
N GLY A 71 -2.44 -25.34 -3.55
CA GLY A 71 -2.62 -24.15 -2.74
C GLY A 71 -1.58 -23.03 -2.96
N ILE A 72 -0.67 -23.21 -3.92
CA ILE A 72 0.42 -22.26 -4.21
C ILE A 72 0.42 -21.86 -5.69
N THR A 73 0.13 -22.77 -6.60
CA THR A 73 0.07 -22.47 -8.03
C THR A 73 -1.18 -21.68 -8.35
N ILE A 74 -1.03 -20.59 -9.10
CA ILE A 74 -2.15 -19.83 -9.60
C ILE A 74 -2.69 -20.54 -10.84
N LYS A 75 -3.94 -20.98 -10.77
CA LYS A 75 -4.68 -21.63 -11.85
C LYS A 75 -5.25 -20.60 -12.83
N ALA A 76 -5.80 -19.53 -12.30
CA ALA A 76 -6.32 -18.40 -13.08
C ALA A 76 -6.19 -17.08 -12.31
N PHE A 77 -5.99 -16.01 -13.05
CA PHE A 77 -6.01 -14.64 -12.55
C PHE A 77 -7.13 -13.87 -13.26
N HIS A 78 -8.03 -13.29 -12.47
CA HIS A 78 -9.20 -12.58 -12.96
C HIS A 78 -9.11 -11.10 -12.57
N GLU A 79 -8.88 -10.24 -13.54
CA GLU A 79 -8.82 -8.80 -13.29
C GLU A 79 -10.23 -8.25 -13.09
N LYS A 80 -10.51 -7.72 -11.91
CA LYS A 80 -11.77 -7.07 -11.51
C LYS A 80 -13.03 -7.85 -11.91
N PRO A 81 -13.16 -9.12 -11.49
CA PRO A 81 -14.29 -9.94 -11.92
C PRO A 81 -15.57 -9.53 -11.20
N ALA A 82 -16.69 -9.49 -11.93
CA ALA A 82 -18.00 -9.27 -11.33
C ALA A 82 -18.42 -10.38 -10.34
N ASN A 83 -17.84 -11.56 -10.47
CA ASN A 83 -18.09 -12.70 -9.59
C ASN A 83 -16.74 -13.34 -9.18
N PRO A 84 -16.11 -12.85 -8.10
CA PRO A 84 -14.82 -13.34 -7.64
C PRO A 84 -14.82 -14.85 -7.33
N PRO A 85 -13.75 -15.59 -7.65
CA PRO A 85 -13.65 -17.01 -7.33
C PRO A 85 -13.62 -17.24 -5.83
N ALA A 86 -14.19 -18.36 -5.37
CA ALA A 86 -14.10 -18.75 -3.97
C ALA A 86 -12.73 -19.38 -3.66
N MET A 87 -12.21 -19.11 -2.47
CA MET A 87 -11.01 -19.78 -1.97
C MET A 87 -11.33 -21.22 -1.55
N PRO A 88 -10.47 -22.22 -1.85
CA PRO A 88 -10.67 -23.59 -1.42
C PRO A 88 -10.89 -23.70 0.09
N GLY A 89 -11.97 -24.36 0.49
CA GLY A 89 -12.38 -24.52 1.89
C GLY A 89 -13.02 -23.29 2.56
N HIS A 90 -13.08 -22.16 1.87
CA HIS A 90 -13.63 -20.89 2.38
C HIS A 90 -14.52 -20.23 1.31
N PRO A 91 -15.79 -20.62 1.15
CA PRO A 91 -16.65 -20.18 0.06
C PRO A 91 -16.97 -18.66 0.07
N ASP A 92 -16.87 -18.04 1.24
CA ASP A 92 -17.15 -16.60 1.43
C ASP A 92 -15.91 -15.72 1.23
N LEU A 93 -14.72 -16.32 1.08
CA LEU A 93 -13.46 -15.61 0.91
C LEU A 93 -12.89 -15.80 -0.51
N THR A 94 -12.08 -14.87 -0.92
CA THR A 94 -11.23 -14.94 -2.11
C THR A 94 -9.84 -14.41 -1.79
N LEU A 95 -8.86 -14.76 -2.62
CA LEU A 95 -7.54 -14.13 -2.60
C LEU A 95 -7.51 -13.01 -3.65
N ILE A 96 -7.09 -11.82 -3.22
CA ILE A 96 -6.84 -10.70 -4.13
C ILE A 96 -5.36 -10.36 -4.18
N SER A 97 -4.90 -9.91 -5.34
CA SER A 97 -3.53 -9.40 -5.50
C SER A 97 -3.33 -8.12 -4.68
N MET A 98 -2.23 -8.06 -3.95
CA MET A 98 -1.81 -6.86 -3.22
C MET A 98 -1.04 -5.86 -4.09
N GLY A 99 -0.83 -6.14 -5.38
CA GLY A 99 0.01 -5.30 -6.24
C GLY A 99 1.52 -5.44 -5.99
N ASN A 100 1.92 -6.48 -5.26
CA ASN A 100 3.31 -6.76 -4.91
C ASN A 100 3.75 -8.05 -5.60
N TYR A 101 4.80 -7.95 -6.40
CA TYR A 101 5.27 -9.03 -7.26
C TYR A 101 6.77 -9.26 -7.10
N ILE A 102 7.20 -10.51 -7.24
CA ILE A 102 8.61 -10.86 -7.45
C ILE A 102 8.69 -11.64 -8.75
N PHE A 103 9.50 -11.16 -9.66
CA PHE A 103 9.74 -11.79 -10.96
C PHE A 103 11.17 -12.34 -11.03
N LYS A 104 11.37 -13.46 -11.70
CA LYS A 104 12.65 -13.72 -12.31
C LYS A 104 12.86 -12.70 -13.42
N ARG A 105 14.02 -12.07 -13.46
CA ARG A 105 14.33 -11.03 -14.45
C ARG A 105 14.06 -11.50 -15.88
N ASP A 106 14.59 -12.67 -16.24
CA ASP A 106 14.49 -13.20 -17.62
C ASP A 106 13.02 -13.45 -18.03
N VAL A 107 12.21 -13.98 -17.10
CA VAL A 107 10.77 -14.21 -17.32
C VAL A 107 10.03 -12.88 -17.49
N MET A 108 10.38 -11.89 -16.68
CA MET A 108 9.78 -10.55 -16.78
C MET A 108 10.12 -9.90 -18.11
N GLU A 109 11.38 -9.94 -18.53
CA GLU A 109 11.86 -9.38 -19.79
C GLU A 109 11.12 -10.00 -20.99
N GLU A 110 11.09 -11.33 -21.06
CA GLU A 110 10.39 -12.05 -22.13
C GLU A 110 8.90 -11.68 -22.17
N ALA A 111 8.23 -11.67 -21.02
CA ALA A 111 6.81 -11.33 -20.93
C ALA A 111 6.53 -9.88 -21.37
N LEU A 112 7.37 -8.93 -20.95
CA LEU A 112 7.22 -7.52 -21.33
C LEU A 112 7.45 -7.29 -22.84
N ILE A 113 8.44 -7.97 -23.43
CA ILE A 113 8.70 -7.88 -24.86
C ILE A 113 7.53 -8.46 -25.66
N LEU A 114 7.07 -9.67 -25.32
CA LEU A 114 5.92 -10.29 -25.98
C LEU A 114 4.65 -9.44 -25.87
N ASP A 115 4.41 -8.86 -24.71
CA ASP A 115 3.26 -7.97 -24.50
C ASP A 115 3.36 -6.69 -25.33
N SER A 116 4.56 -6.13 -25.48
CA SER A 116 4.79 -4.89 -26.23
C SER A 116 4.49 -5.03 -27.73
N GLU A 117 4.61 -6.24 -28.28
CA GLU A 117 4.31 -6.56 -29.69
C GLU A 117 2.80 -6.79 -29.92
N ASN A 118 2.02 -6.96 -28.84
CA ASN A 118 0.59 -7.20 -28.92
C ASN A 118 -0.20 -5.88 -28.97
N LEU A 119 -0.66 -5.48 -30.15
CA LEU A 119 -1.42 -4.25 -30.36
C LEU A 119 -2.79 -4.20 -29.64
N GLU A 120 -3.32 -5.34 -29.22
CA GLU A 120 -4.57 -5.43 -28.46
C GLU A 120 -4.34 -5.35 -26.93
N SER A 121 -3.08 -5.37 -26.48
CA SER A 121 -2.73 -5.29 -25.07
C SER A 121 -2.93 -3.86 -24.53
N ARG A 122 -3.31 -3.78 -23.27
CA ARG A 122 -3.30 -2.53 -22.49
C ARG A 122 -1.96 -2.28 -21.81
N HIS A 123 -1.01 -3.17 -21.99
CA HIS A 123 0.31 -3.15 -21.40
C HIS A 123 0.25 -2.98 -19.86
N ASP A 124 -0.62 -3.79 -19.24
CA ASP A 124 -0.86 -3.79 -17.80
C ASP A 124 -0.39 -5.10 -17.15
N ILE A 125 0.25 -4.99 -15.97
CA ILE A 125 0.76 -6.18 -15.26
C ILE A 125 -0.40 -7.10 -14.88
N GLY A 126 -1.44 -6.56 -14.22
CA GLY A 126 -2.58 -7.34 -13.76
C GLY A 126 -3.42 -7.90 -14.91
N GLY A 127 -3.71 -7.07 -15.91
CA GLY A 127 -4.59 -7.43 -17.01
C GLY A 127 -3.94 -8.26 -18.12
N ASN A 128 -2.62 -8.17 -18.30
CA ASN A 128 -1.93 -8.80 -19.44
C ASN A 128 -0.79 -9.74 -19.02
N ILE A 129 0.18 -9.26 -18.24
CA ILE A 129 1.38 -10.04 -17.92
C ILE A 129 1.06 -11.21 -17.00
N ILE A 130 0.32 -10.98 -15.92
CA ILE A 130 -0.01 -12.04 -14.94
C ILE A 130 -0.86 -13.15 -15.60
N PRO A 131 -1.93 -12.86 -16.34
CA PRO A 131 -2.66 -13.90 -17.06
C PRO A 131 -1.80 -14.71 -18.03
N MET A 132 -0.90 -14.05 -18.76
CA MET A 132 0.05 -14.73 -19.67
C MET A 132 0.94 -15.72 -18.89
N LEU A 133 1.61 -15.28 -17.84
CA LEU A 133 2.49 -16.11 -17.02
C LEU A 133 1.72 -17.20 -16.27
N THR A 134 0.48 -16.93 -15.89
CA THR A 134 -0.41 -17.93 -15.28
C THR A 134 -0.73 -19.05 -16.27
N ALA A 135 -1.07 -18.72 -17.52
CA ALA A 135 -1.32 -19.72 -18.57
C ALA A 135 -0.08 -20.57 -18.90
N GLN A 136 1.11 -20.05 -18.67
CA GLN A 136 2.38 -20.78 -18.80
C GLN A 136 2.75 -21.61 -17.56
N GLY A 137 1.93 -21.59 -16.49
CA GLY A 137 2.18 -22.30 -15.23
C GLY A 137 3.31 -21.69 -14.37
N GLN A 138 3.74 -20.46 -14.67
CA GLN A 138 4.88 -19.80 -14.02
C GLN A 138 4.49 -18.98 -12.78
N ALA A 139 3.17 -18.76 -12.54
CA ALA A 139 2.67 -17.90 -11.49
C ALA A 139 2.39 -18.68 -10.19
N LYS A 140 2.94 -18.16 -9.08
CA LYS A 140 2.72 -18.66 -7.72
C LYS A 140 2.16 -17.57 -6.83
N VAL A 141 1.39 -17.94 -5.82
CA VAL A 141 0.88 -17.01 -4.80
C VAL A 141 1.75 -17.06 -3.55
N TYR A 142 1.96 -15.91 -2.94
CA TYR A 142 2.43 -15.77 -1.56
C TYR A 142 1.26 -15.26 -0.72
N ASP A 143 0.77 -16.07 0.21
CA ASP A 143 -0.32 -15.68 1.11
C ASP A 143 0.23 -14.75 2.21
N PHE A 144 -0.17 -13.49 2.17
CA PHE A 144 0.28 -12.46 3.11
C PHE A 144 -0.08 -12.78 4.58
N ALA A 145 -1.08 -13.61 4.83
CA ALA A 145 -1.40 -14.07 6.17
C ALA A 145 -0.25 -14.86 6.84
N ASN A 146 0.68 -15.38 6.05
CA ASN A 146 1.87 -16.08 6.52
C ASN A 146 3.06 -15.16 6.80
N ASN A 147 2.99 -13.87 6.39
CA ASN A 147 4.05 -12.93 6.69
C ASN A 147 4.05 -12.57 8.17
N VAL A 148 5.21 -12.56 8.77
CA VAL A 148 5.40 -12.24 10.20
C VAL A 148 6.48 -11.18 10.31
N VAL A 149 6.18 -10.09 11.00
CA VAL A 149 7.17 -9.05 11.28
C VAL A 149 7.37 -8.91 12.80
N PRO A 150 8.61 -8.61 13.25
CA PRO A 150 8.86 -8.35 14.67
C PRO A 150 7.94 -7.26 15.23
N GLY A 151 7.45 -7.45 16.46
CA GLY A 151 6.60 -6.47 17.15
C GLY A 151 5.17 -6.35 16.60
N GLU A 152 4.75 -7.20 15.66
CA GLU A 152 3.35 -7.23 15.24
C GLU A 152 2.44 -7.76 16.34
N THR A 153 1.20 -7.31 16.35
CA THR A 153 0.15 -7.76 17.27
C THR A 153 -0.95 -8.49 16.49
N PRO A 154 -1.81 -9.29 17.17
CA PRO A 154 -2.95 -9.92 16.49
C PRO A 154 -3.90 -8.93 15.81
N ARG A 155 -3.83 -7.64 16.17
CA ARG A 155 -4.67 -6.59 15.62
C ARG A 155 -4.17 -6.09 14.26
N ASP A 156 -2.86 -5.86 14.12
CA ASP A 156 -2.25 -5.35 12.90
C ASP A 156 -1.69 -6.44 11.99
N LYS A 157 -1.78 -7.71 12.42
CA LYS A 157 -1.40 -8.85 11.59
C LYS A 157 -2.23 -8.91 10.31
N GLY A 158 -1.55 -8.96 9.17
CA GLY A 158 -2.21 -9.02 7.87
C GLY A 158 -2.94 -7.73 7.49
N TYR A 159 -2.68 -6.60 8.18
CA TYR A 159 -3.25 -5.32 7.77
C TYR A 159 -2.70 -4.91 6.40
N TRP A 160 -3.61 -4.67 5.49
CA TRP A 160 -3.34 -4.11 4.18
C TRP A 160 -4.51 -3.22 3.76
N ARG A 161 -4.21 -2.06 3.21
CA ARG A 161 -5.21 -1.14 2.70
C ARG A 161 -4.69 -0.46 1.43
N ASP A 162 -5.47 -0.56 0.37
CA ASP A 162 -5.34 0.28 -0.80
C ASP A 162 -5.83 1.70 -0.47
N VAL A 163 -5.04 2.72 -0.82
CA VAL A 163 -5.38 4.13 -0.65
C VAL A 163 -5.46 4.87 -1.97
N GLY A 164 -5.77 4.17 -3.05
CA GLY A 164 -5.92 4.70 -4.41
C GLY A 164 -7.13 5.60 -4.63
N SER A 165 -8.02 5.74 -3.63
CA SER A 165 -9.10 6.74 -3.66
C SER A 165 -8.96 7.77 -2.54
N ILE A 166 -9.53 8.97 -2.75
CA ILE A 166 -9.51 10.06 -1.76
C ILE A 166 -10.15 9.61 -0.44
N ASP A 167 -11.25 8.88 -0.50
CA ASP A 167 -11.96 8.39 0.68
C ASP A 167 -11.12 7.33 1.42
N ALA A 168 -10.54 6.36 0.72
CA ALA A 168 -9.67 5.35 1.32
C ALA A 168 -8.42 5.96 1.95
N TYR A 169 -7.82 6.97 1.30
CA TYR A 169 -6.70 7.74 1.85
C TYR A 169 -7.09 8.48 3.14
N TYR A 170 -8.24 9.15 3.13
CA TYR A 170 -8.77 9.84 4.31
C TYR A 170 -9.03 8.88 5.46
N ASP A 171 -9.73 7.78 5.20
CA ASP A 171 -10.09 6.77 6.20
C ASP A 171 -8.85 6.09 6.81
N ALA A 172 -7.82 5.83 6.01
CA ALA A 172 -6.56 5.29 6.51
C ALA A 172 -5.89 6.24 7.52
N HIS A 173 -5.94 7.56 7.29
CA HIS A 173 -5.43 8.55 8.22
C HIS A 173 -6.30 8.67 9.47
N MET A 174 -7.62 8.59 9.33
CA MET A 174 -8.53 8.65 10.48
C MET A 174 -8.43 7.41 11.37
N ASP A 175 -8.10 6.25 10.82
CA ASP A 175 -7.77 5.08 11.63
C ASP A 175 -6.56 5.35 12.54
N LEU A 176 -5.51 5.99 12.03
CA LEU A 176 -4.29 6.29 12.82
C LEU A 176 -4.53 7.17 14.05
N VAL A 177 -5.54 8.04 14.01
CA VAL A 177 -5.90 8.93 15.15
C VAL A 177 -7.02 8.36 16.00
N SER A 178 -7.52 7.17 15.69
CA SER A 178 -8.47 6.46 16.55
C SER A 178 -7.80 6.07 17.87
N VAL A 179 -8.59 5.90 18.93
CA VAL A 179 -8.08 5.47 20.26
C VAL A 179 -7.33 4.14 20.18
N HIS A 180 -7.76 3.29 19.26
CA HIS A 180 -7.16 1.98 19.04
C HIS A 180 -6.98 1.73 17.54
N PRO A 181 -5.96 2.32 16.91
CA PRO A 181 -5.72 2.13 15.49
C PRO A 181 -5.44 0.66 15.16
N ILE A 182 -5.85 0.23 13.98
CA ILE A 182 -5.54 -1.11 13.49
C ILE A 182 -4.06 -1.16 13.13
N PHE A 183 -3.59 -0.18 12.33
CA PHE A 183 -2.19 -0.09 11.95
C PHE A 183 -1.35 0.57 13.05
N ASN A 184 -0.39 -0.17 13.61
CA ASN A 184 0.47 0.33 14.69
C ASN A 184 1.70 1.08 14.13
N LEU A 185 1.64 2.41 14.03
CA LEU A 185 2.80 3.24 13.65
C LEU A 185 3.97 3.15 14.63
N TYR A 186 3.74 2.77 15.89
CA TYR A 186 4.73 2.81 16.96
C TYR A 186 5.46 1.48 17.17
N ASN A 187 5.38 0.55 16.22
CA ASN A 187 6.20 -0.66 16.25
C ASN A 187 7.69 -0.29 16.06
N ARG A 188 8.47 -0.46 17.11
CA ARG A 188 9.90 -0.13 17.13
C ARG A 188 10.80 -1.25 16.64
N GLU A 189 10.29 -2.49 16.62
CA GLU A 189 11.05 -3.66 16.19
C GLU A 189 11.06 -3.79 14.66
N TRP A 190 10.05 -3.24 13.99
CA TRP A 190 9.95 -3.16 12.53
C TRP A 190 9.41 -1.79 12.10
N PRO A 191 10.21 -0.73 12.23
CA PRO A 191 9.74 0.64 11.99
C PRO A 191 9.48 0.90 10.50
N VAL A 192 8.52 1.78 10.24
CA VAL A 192 8.34 2.36 8.91
C VAL A 192 9.46 3.38 8.69
N LEU A 193 10.39 3.07 7.80
CA LEU A 193 11.51 3.97 7.46
C LEU A 193 11.05 4.99 6.43
N THR A 194 11.34 6.27 6.70
CA THR A 194 10.99 7.38 5.81
C THR A 194 12.09 8.44 5.81
N ASN A 195 12.25 9.13 4.69
CA ASN A 195 13.18 10.25 4.57
C ASN A 195 12.48 11.54 4.98
N LEU A 196 12.52 11.85 6.27
CA LEU A 196 12.00 13.11 6.80
C LEU A 196 13.10 14.19 6.82
N PRO A 197 12.79 15.46 6.51
CA PRO A 197 13.73 16.55 6.72
C PRO A 197 14.07 16.69 8.21
N PRO A 198 15.30 17.11 8.56
CA PRO A 198 15.69 17.34 9.95
C PRO A 198 14.98 18.59 10.50
N LEU A 199 13.83 18.41 11.13
CA LEU A 199 13.00 19.46 11.69
C LEU A 199 13.00 19.40 13.22
N PRO A 200 12.81 20.56 13.90
CA PRO A 200 12.65 20.59 15.35
C PRO A 200 11.36 19.88 15.78
N PRO A 201 11.20 19.53 17.05
CA PRO A 201 9.94 19.01 17.57
C PRO A 201 8.75 19.93 17.28
N ALA A 202 7.53 19.38 17.23
CA ALA A 202 6.32 20.16 17.17
C ALA A 202 6.18 21.09 18.38
N LYS A 203 5.70 22.33 18.16
CA LYS A 203 5.55 23.34 19.20
C LYS A 203 4.08 23.73 19.38
N PHE A 204 3.64 23.77 20.64
CA PHE A 204 2.34 24.30 21.05
C PHE A 204 2.55 25.60 21.82
N SER A 205 1.90 26.68 21.44
CA SER A 205 2.00 27.99 22.07
C SER A 205 0.63 28.62 22.23
N GLU A 206 0.51 29.64 23.09
CA GLU A 206 -0.72 30.42 23.29
C GLU A 206 -1.96 29.55 23.59
N ASN A 207 -1.79 28.52 24.42
CA ASN A 207 -2.83 27.51 24.72
C ASN A 207 -3.30 26.70 23.51
N GLY A 208 -2.48 26.60 22.45
CA GLY A 208 -2.73 25.67 21.35
C GLY A 208 -2.79 24.22 21.84
N THR A 209 -3.73 23.44 21.33
CA THR A 209 -3.97 22.04 21.76
C THR A 209 -4.15 21.10 20.58
N ALA A 210 -3.75 19.84 20.77
CA ALA A 210 -4.12 18.74 19.88
C ALA A 210 -4.67 17.60 20.75
N VAL A 211 -5.84 17.09 20.37
CA VAL A 211 -6.54 16.00 21.07
C VAL A 211 -6.83 14.90 20.08
N ASP A 212 -6.53 13.63 20.43
CA ASP A 212 -6.71 12.47 19.55
C ASP A 212 -6.12 12.71 18.13
N SER A 213 -4.90 13.26 18.08
CA SER A 213 -4.30 13.77 16.84
C SER A 213 -2.82 13.39 16.76
N ILE A 214 -2.31 13.32 15.54
CA ILE A 214 -0.88 13.16 15.26
C ILE A 214 -0.36 14.50 14.73
N VAL A 215 0.75 15.01 15.29
CA VAL A 215 1.38 16.27 14.86
C VAL A 215 2.85 16.03 14.53
N GLY A 216 3.22 16.27 13.28
CA GLY A 216 4.56 16.06 12.76
C GLY A 216 5.56 17.12 13.23
N ALA A 217 6.86 16.78 13.12
CA ALA A 217 7.96 17.65 13.49
C ALA A 217 7.94 18.98 12.71
N GLY A 218 8.47 20.03 13.32
CA GLY A 218 8.50 21.39 12.73
C GLY A 218 7.18 22.13 12.77
N SER A 219 6.07 21.47 13.13
CA SER A 219 4.75 22.10 13.15
C SER A 219 4.57 23.01 14.39
N ILE A 220 3.83 24.11 14.21
CA ILE A 220 3.51 25.05 15.27
C ILE A 220 1.99 25.22 15.34
N ILE A 221 1.41 24.93 16.50
CA ILE A 221 -0.01 25.12 16.82
C ILE A 221 -0.11 26.27 17.83
N ALA A 222 -0.48 27.48 17.36
CA ALA A 222 -0.58 28.67 18.17
C ALA A 222 -2.05 28.98 18.49
N GLY A 223 -2.44 29.05 19.75
CA GLY A 223 -3.75 29.50 20.19
C GLY A 223 -4.97 28.83 19.53
N SER A 224 -4.80 27.62 19.02
CA SER A 224 -5.76 26.90 18.17
C SER A 224 -6.05 25.51 18.70
N ARG A 225 -7.14 24.91 18.21
CA ARG A 225 -7.57 23.58 18.61
C ARG A 225 -7.55 22.61 17.41
N VAL A 226 -6.83 21.53 17.56
CA VAL A 226 -6.75 20.43 16.61
C VAL A 226 -7.37 19.18 17.26
N GLU A 227 -8.31 18.54 16.58
CA GLU A 227 -9.03 17.37 17.11
C GLU A 227 -9.13 16.28 16.03
N ARG A 228 -8.85 15.04 16.41
CA ARG A 228 -8.98 13.85 15.56
C ARG A 228 -8.43 14.10 14.15
N SER A 229 -7.20 14.62 14.09
CA SER A 229 -6.60 15.10 12.85
C SER A 229 -5.17 14.61 12.72
N VAL A 230 -4.72 14.42 11.48
CA VAL A 230 -3.33 14.16 11.15
C VAL A 230 -2.73 15.43 10.58
N VAL A 231 -1.78 16.01 11.31
CA VAL A 231 -1.01 17.19 10.91
C VAL A 231 0.39 16.73 10.55
N SER A 232 0.79 16.89 9.30
CA SER A 232 2.10 16.48 8.82
C SER A 232 3.20 17.41 9.32
N PHE A 233 4.39 17.30 8.81
CA PHE A 233 5.54 18.12 9.22
C PHE A 233 5.50 19.54 8.64
N ASP A 234 6.14 20.48 9.32
CA ASP A 234 6.26 21.90 8.93
C ASP A 234 4.92 22.62 8.69
N VAL A 235 3.88 22.30 9.45
CA VAL A 235 2.58 22.97 9.38
C VAL A 235 2.52 24.10 10.41
N GLN A 236 1.95 25.24 10.03
CA GLN A 236 1.72 26.36 10.96
C GLN A 236 0.23 26.68 11.05
N VAL A 237 -0.27 26.72 12.29
CA VAL A 237 -1.67 27.04 12.57
C VAL A 237 -1.70 28.31 13.44
N GLN A 238 -2.31 29.37 12.92
CA GLN A 238 -2.43 30.68 13.56
C GLN A 238 -3.56 30.69 14.60
N PRO A 239 -3.57 31.65 15.56
CA PRO A 239 -4.53 31.66 16.65
C PRO A 239 -6.01 31.65 16.25
N SER A 240 -6.83 31.04 17.09
CA SER A 240 -8.29 30.94 16.95
C SER A 240 -8.77 30.05 15.78
N ALA A 241 -7.91 29.22 15.23
CA ALA A 241 -8.34 28.22 14.25
C ALA A 241 -8.90 26.95 14.95
N LEU A 242 -9.84 26.29 14.27
CA LEU A 242 -10.42 25.00 14.68
C LEU A 242 -10.25 23.99 13.54
N ILE A 243 -9.55 22.91 13.82
CA ILE A 243 -9.27 21.83 12.86
C ILE A 243 -9.84 20.54 13.43
N GLN A 244 -10.74 19.90 12.72
CA GLN A 244 -11.42 18.68 13.19
C GLN A 244 -11.52 17.63 12.08
N GLY A 245 -11.15 16.37 12.37
CA GLY A 245 -11.27 15.27 11.43
C GLY A 245 -10.55 15.56 10.09
N THR A 246 -9.35 16.12 10.14
CA THR A 246 -8.70 16.68 8.95
C THR A 246 -7.30 16.09 8.77
N VAL A 247 -6.94 15.81 7.51
CA VAL A 247 -5.58 15.47 7.11
C VAL A 247 -4.93 16.72 6.53
N ILE A 248 -3.84 17.18 7.15
CA ILE A 248 -3.09 18.37 6.71
C ILE A 248 -1.70 17.89 6.25
N MET A 249 -1.43 18.10 4.96
CA MET A 249 -0.18 17.73 4.34
C MET A 249 0.98 18.68 4.68
N PRO A 250 2.23 18.35 4.32
CA PRO A 250 3.41 19.13 4.69
C PRO A 250 3.37 20.59 4.21
N GLY A 251 3.95 21.48 5.00
CA GLY A 251 4.19 22.87 4.61
C GLY A 251 2.98 23.78 4.58
N VAL A 252 1.81 23.32 5.07
CA VAL A 252 0.55 24.09 5.07
C VAL A 252 0.60 25.23 6.09
N ARG A 253 -0.02 26.37 5.74
CA ARG A 253 -0.14 27.56 6.58
C ARG A 253 -1.62 27.92 6.80
N ILE A 254 -2.14 27.61 7.98
CA ILE A 254 -3.54 27.89 8.36
C ILE A 254 -3.62 29.26 9.03
N GLY A 255 -4.42 30.16 8.46
CA GLY A 255 -4.64 31.50 8.98
C GLY A 255 -5.47 31.54 10.28
N SER A 256 -5.54 32.73 10.91
CA SER A 256 -6.33 32.93 12.12
C SER A 256 -7.84 32.84 11.85
N ASN A 257 -8.59 32.33 12.84
CA ASN A 257 -10.05 32.19 12.80
C ASN A 257 -10.58 31.23 11.70
N VAL A 258 -9.73 30.40 11.11
CA VAL A 258 -10.11 29.41 10.11
C VAL A 258 -10.77 28.19 10.78
N ILE A 259 -11.83 27.67 10.18
CA ILE A 259 -12.47 26.41 10.59
C ILE A 259 -12.35 25.43 9.44
N ILE A 260 -11.71 24.27 9.70
CA ILE A 260 -11.59 23.17 8.75
C ILE A 260 -12.16 21.90 9.40
N ARG A 261 -13.04 21.20 8.69
CA ARG A 261 -13.67 19.97 9.17
C ARG A 261 -13.76 18.94 8.06
N ASN A 262 -13.43 17.68 8.41
CA ASN A 262 -13.58 16.51 7.53
C ASN A 262 -13.00 16.77 6.12
N ALA A 263 -11.74 17.17 6.07
CA ALA A 263 -11.09 17.61 4.85
C ALA A 263 -9.67 17.03 4.71
N ILE A 264 -9.17 17.05 3.50
CA ILE A 264 -7.76 16.89 3.19
C ILE A 264 -7.26 18.22 2.66
N VAL A 265 -6.19 18.74 3.25
CA VAL A 265 -5.52 19.98 2.80
C VAL A 265 -4.19 19.58 2.18
N ASP A 266 -4.01 19.87 0.90
CA ASP A 266 -2.82 19.49 0.15
C ASP A 266 -1.59 20.28 0.60
N LYS A 267 -0.42 19.79 0.21
CA LYS A 267 0.90 20.35 0.60
C LYS A 267 1.07 21.80 0.13
N ASN A 268 1.74 22.60 0.97
CA ASN A 268 2.13 23.99 0.66
C ASN A 268 0.96 24.96 0.36
N VAL A 269 -0.22 24.67 0.90
CA VAL A 269 -1.40 25.56 0.83
C VAL A 269 -1.34 26.61 1.96
#